data_f87d81c8a47b64840817f05751ea9fa5
#
_entry.id   f87d81c8a47b64840817f05751ea9fa5
#
_cell.length_a   1.000
_cell.length_b   1.000
_cell.length_c   1.000
_cell.angle_alpha   90.00
_cell.angle_beta   90.00
_cell.angle_gamma   90.00
#
_symmetry.space_group_name_H-M   'P 1'
#
loop_
_entity.id
_entity.type
_entity.pdbx_description
1 polymer ?
#
loop_
_entity_poly.entity_id
_entity_poly.type
_entity_poly.pdbx_seq_one_letter_code
_entity_poly.pdbx_strand_id
1 'polypeptide(L)'
;MLIEKMKNPYKGSGQITREQFLFYEMRITAELLNEGIDEKELIEKIVEDNLFQYPTEKSVRAMAKTCIKRLKILDNKELVEAIAVKYTDAAKQICLYAMMKQYRLVWDFMINVIGEKYRLKDYNFGQMDVNIFLIQLQEQNDYVAGWSDATMKRIRQVLIRILIENEYLDDNKADHINPVNHFDSNESQ
;
A
#
# COMPACT_ATOMS: atom_id res chain seq x y z
N MET A 1 13.85 31.51 17.95
CA MET A 1 14.32 30.37 17.14
C MET A 1 13.34 29.22 17.39
N LEU A 2 12.29 29.17 16.53
CA LEU A 2 11.25 28.14 16.61
C LEU A 2 11.83 26.85 16.05
N ILE A 3 12.09 25.88 16.93
CA ILE A 3 12.31 24.51 16.51
C ILE A 3 10.98 24.04 15.94
N GLU A 4 10.85 24.02 14.61
CA GLU A 4 9.77 23.30 13.93
C GLU A 4 9.78 21.88 14.51
N LYS A 5 8.74 21.51 15.25
CA LYS A 5 8.52 20.12 15.70
C LYS A 5 8.49 19.29 14.44
N MET A 6 9.60 18.66 14.09
CA MET A 6 9.66 17.71 12.98
C MET A 6 8.54 16.70 13.18
N LYS A 7 7.60 16.70 12.26
CA LYS A 7 6.42 15.84 12.31
C LYS A 7 6.89 14.39 12.29
N ASN A 8 6.52 13.59 13.30
CA ASN A 8 6.95 12.20 13.37
C ASN A 8 6.65 11.48 12.03
N PRO A 9 7.62 10.79 11.42
CA PRO A 9 7.48 10.20 10.09
C PRO A 9 6.41 9.12 10.02
N TYR A 10 6.07 8.48 11.15
CA TYR A 10 5.04 7.44 11.23
C TYR A 10 3.64 7.98 11.55
N LYS A 11 3.51 9.29 11.70
CA LYS A 11 2.20 9.90 11.94
C LYS A 11 1.26 9.58 10.77
N GLY A 12 0.14 8.94 11.09
CA GLY A 12 -0.84 8.50 10.10
C GLY A 12 -0.61 7.07 9.57
N SER A 13 0.58 6.46 9.78
CA SER A 13 0.85 5.09 9.29
C SER A 13 -0.10 4.04 9.88
N GLY A 14 -0.63 4.23 11.08
CA GLY A 14 -1.64 3.35 11.65
C GLY A 14 -2.96 3.31 10.85
N GLN A 15 -3.20 4.26 9.97
CA GLN A 15 -4.40 4.30 9.11
C GLN A 15 -4.45 3.12 8.13
N ILE A 16 -3.33 2.46 7.82
CA ILE A 16 -3.31 1.26 6.97
C ILE A 16 -4.25 0.17 7.47
N THR A 17 -4.60 0.16 8.75
CA THR A 17 -5.56 -0.79 9.33
C THR A 17 -6.98 -0.62 8.79
N ARG A 18 -7.31 0.55 8.25
CA ARG A 18 -8.57 0.90 7.59
C ARG A 18 -8.39 1.11 6.08
N GLU A 19 -7.32 1.77 5.71
CA GLU A 19 -6.96 2.13 4.34
C GLU A 19 -5.97 1.11 3.77
N GLN A 20 -6.43 -0.14 3.60
CA GLN A 20 -5.60 -1.27 3.15
C GLN A 20 -5.04 -1.06 1.73
N PHE A 21 -4.70 -2.13 1.02
CA PHE A 21 -4.05 -2.02 -0.29
C PHE A 21 -4.97 -1.38 -1.36
N LEU A 22 -6.26 -1.75 -1.37
CA LEU A 22 -7.30 -1.10 -2.18
C LEU A 22 -7.04 -1.13 -3.70
N PHE A 23 -6.52 -2.24 -4.23
CA PHE A 23 -6.16 -2.31 -5.66
C PHE A 23 -7.36 -2.07 -6.59
N TYR A 24 -8.49 -2.72 -6.31
CA TYR A 24 -9.70 -2.59 -7.11
C TYR A 24 -10.22 -1.16 -7.12
N GLU A 25 -10.30 -0.54 -5.96
CA GLU A 25 -10.76 0.83 -5.79
C GLU A 25 -9.80 1.85 -6.43
N MET A 26 -8.48 1.61 -6.32
CA MET A 26 -7.45 2.43 -6.97
C MET A 26 -7.60 2.40 -8.49
N ARG A 27 -7.87 1.21 -9.06
CA ARG A 27 -8.02 1.03 -10.50
C ARG A 27 -9.25 1.77 -11.02
N ILE A 28 -10.41 1.59 -10.40
CA ILE A 28 -11.64 2.32 -10.74
C ILE A 28 -11.42 3.83 -10.68
N THR A 29 -10.78 4.30 -9.60
CA THR A 29 -10.52 5.72 -9.41
C THR A 29 -9.58 6.27 -10.50
N ALA A 30 -8.55 5.51 -10.87
CA ALA A 30 -7.61 5.89 -11.94
C ALA A 30 -8.30 5.94 -13.31
N GLU A 31 -9.17 4.98 -13.61
CA GLU A 31 -9.97 4.96 -14.85
C GLU A 31 -10.81 6.22 -14.99
N LEU A 32 -11.56 6.58 -13.95
CA LEU A 32 -12.39 7.79 -13.95
C LEU A 32 -11.59 9.09 -14.03
N LEU A 33 -10.42 9.15 -13.37
CA LEU A 33 -9.51 10.31 -13.50
C LEU A 33 -8.98 10.47 -14.92
N ASN A 34 -8.69 9.37 -15.60
CA ASN A 34 -8.22 9.39 -17.00
C ASN A 34 -9.30 9.85 -17.98
N GLU A 35 -10.59 9.67 -17.64
CA GLU A 35 -11.72 10.23 -18.41
C GLU A 35 -11.81 11.77 -18.27
N GLY A 36 -11.01 12.38 -17.40
CA GLY A 36 -10.99 13.82 -17.20
C GLY A 36 -12.06 14.35 -16.26
N ILE A 37 -12.68 13.48 -15.47
CA ILE A 37 -13.69 13.85 -14.46
C ILE A 37 -12.98 14.59 -13.31
N ASP A 38 -13.56 15.71 -12.88
CA ASP A 38 -13.01 16.44 -11.74
C ASP A 38 -13.20 15.66 -10.41
N GLU A 39 -12.39 15.98 -9.41
CA GLU A 39 -12.32 15.21 -8.14
C GLU A 39 -13.67 15.17 -7.39
N LYS A 40 -14.42 16.26 -7.42
CA LYS A 40 -15.71 16.34 -6.73
C LYS A 40 -16.74 15.46 -7.42
N GLU A 41 -16.86 15.60 -8.73
CA GLU A 41 -17.76 14.81 -9.56
C GLU A 41 -17.41 13.35 -9.50
N LEU A 42 -16.10 13.01 -9.50
CA LEU A 42 -15.59 11.66 -9.38
C LEU A 42 -16.03 10.98 -8.07
N ILE A 43 -15.91 11.70 -6.93
CA ILE A 43 -16.34 11.17 -5.63
C ILE A 43 -17.85 10.90 -5.64
N GLU A 44 -18.65 11.86 -6.13
CA GLU A 44 -20.10 11.67 -6.18
C GLU A 44 -20.49 10.51 -7.09
N LYS A 45 -19.91 10.37 -8.27
CA LYS A 45 -20.12 9.23 -9.18
C LYS A 45 -19.80 7.89 -8.52
N ILE A 46 -18.64 7.78 -7.84
CA ILE A 46 -18.26 6.56 -7.12
C ILE A 46 -19.29 6.21 -6.04
N VAL A 47 -19.82 7.22 -5.34
CA VAL A 47 -20.78 7.05 -4.24
C VAL A 47 -22.16 6.70 -4.76
N GLU A 48 -22.69 7.45 -5.71
CA GLU A 48 -24.04 7.27 -6.27
C GLU A 48 -24.21 5.89 -6.92
N ASP A 49 -23.21 5.44 -7.67
CA ASP A 49 -23.20 4.14 -8.35
C ASP A 49 -22.68 3.01 -7.46
N ASN A 50 -22.23 3.32 -6.24
CA ASN A 50 -21.57 2.38 -5.32
C ASN A 50 -20.50 1.51 -6.02
N LEU A 51 -19.63 2.13 -6.80
CA LEU A 51 -18.65 1.44 -7.64
C LEU A 51 -17.69 0.52 -6.85
N PHE A 52 -17.49 0.80 -5.57
CA PHE A 52 -16.66 -0.02 -4.67
C PHE A 52 -17.42 -1.17 -4.02
N GLN A 53 -18.75 -1.23 -4.21
CA GLN A 53 -19.62 -2.26 -3.64
C GLN A 53 -19.52 -2.38 -2.10
N TYR A 54 -19.39 -1.23 -1.41
CA TYR A 54 -19.36 -1.18 0.03
C TYR A 54 -20.76 -1.03 0.64
N PRO A 55 -20.96 -1.50 1.88
CA PRO A 55 -22.29 -1.47 2.50
C PRO A 55 -22.85 -0.08 2.79
N THR A 56 -21.99 0.93 2.91
CA THR A 56 -22.42 2.29 3.26
C THR A 56 -21.75 3.35 2.40
N GLU A 57 -22.51 4.39 2.02
CA GLU A 57 -21.98 5.56 1.32
C GLU A 57 -20.80 6.21 2.05
N LYS A 58 -20.86 6.28 3.39
CA LYS A 58 -19.78 6.82 4.20
C LYS A 58 -18.46 6.09 3.95
N SER A 59 -18.50 4.77 3.86
CA SER A 59 -17.32 3.93 3.59
C SER A 59 -16.82 4.14 2.16
N VAL A 60 -17.73 4.16 1.18
CA VAL A 60 -17.41 4.43 -0.22
C VAL A 60 -16.71 5.77 -0.36
N ARG A 61 -17.30 6.83 0.20
CA ARG A 61 -16.77 8.19 0.15
C ARG A 61 -15.39 8.32 0.81
N ALA A 62 -15.21 7.66 1.95
CA ALA A 62 -13.93 7.66 2.66
C ALA A 62 -12.82 6.98 1.83
N MET A 63 -13.11 5.83 1.23
CA MET A 63 -12.14 5.12 0.41
C MET A 63 -11.87 5.82 -0.93
N ALA A 64 -12.87 6.44 -1.55
CA ALA A 64 -12.67 7.27 -2.75
C ALA A 64 -11.66 8.41 -2.48
N LYS A 65 -11.81 9.13 -1.36
CA LYS A 65 -10.85 10.15 -0.95
C LYS A 65 -9.45 9.60 -0.70
N THR A 66 -9.35 8.41 -0.11
CA THR A 66 -8.07 7.72 0.11
C THR A 66 -7.40 7.37 -1.22
N CYS A 67 -8.15 6.80 -2.17
CA CYS A 67 -7.64 6.45 -3.49
C CYS A 67 -7.16 7.68 -4.27
N ILE A 68 -7.94 8.75 -4.30
CA ILE A 68 -7.54 10.01 -4.93
C ILE A 68 -6.24 10.55 -4.32
N LYS A 69 -6.13 10.55 -2.98
CA LYS A 69 -4.92 10.98 -2.29
C LYS A 69 -3.70 10.13 -2.68
N ARG A 70 -3.87 8.80 -2.78
CA ARG A 70 -2.79 7.89 -3.22
C ARG A 70 -2.38 8.13 -4.66
N LEU A 71 -3.33 8.36 -5.57
CA LEU A 71 -3.03 8.68 -6.96
C LEU A 71 -2.29 10.01 -7.09
N LYS A 72 -2.70 11.02 -6.33
CA LYS A 72 -2.03 12.33 -6.31
C LYS A 72 -0.60 12.26 -5.78
N ILE A 73 -0.31 11.39 -4.79
CA ILE A 73 1.03 11.27 -4.22
C ILE A 73 2.05 10.69 -5.20
N LEU A 74 1.59 10.00 -6.26
CA LEU A 74 2.47 9.54 -7.34
C LEU A 74 3.11 10.71 -8.08
N ASP A 75 2.39 11.84 -8.16
CA ASP A 75 2.82 13.07 -8.87
C ASP A 75 3.32 12.75 -10.30
N ASN A 76 2.66 11.81 -10.96
CA ASN A 76 3.03 11.32 -12.28
C ASN A 76 1.78 10.78 -13.00
N LYS A 77 1.36 11.51 -14.05
CA LYS A 77 0.17 11.17 -14.83
C LYS A 77 0.31 9.82 -15.54
N GLU A 78 1.48 9.50 -16.05
CA GLU A 78 1.72 8.24 -16.76
C GLU A 78 1.56 7.02 -15.84
N LEU A 79 1.98 7.15 -14.56
CA LEU A 79 1.76 6.11 -13.57
C LEU A 79 0.27 5.94 -13.23
N VAL A 80 -0.49 7.04 -13.15
CA VAL A 80 -1.94 6.98 -12.93
C VAL A 80 -2.65 6.31 -14.10
N GLU A 81 -2.30 6.68 -15.34
CA GLU A 81 -2.80 6.03 -16.55
C GLU A 81 -2.44 4.54 -16.58
N ALA A 82 -1.21 4.20 -16.19
CA ALA A 82 -0.75 2.81 -16.14
C ALA A 82 -1.56 1.93 -15.17
N ILE A 83 -2.02 2.47 -14.04
CA ILE A 83 -2.90 1.72 -13.11
C ILE A 83 -4.20 1.29 -13.81
N ALA A 84 -4.76 2.16 -14.63
CA ALA A 84 -6.01 1.88 -15.34
C ALA A 84 -5.85 0.83 -16.46
N VAL A 85 -4.76 0.89 -17.22
CA VAL A 85 -4.63 0.17 -18.51
C VAL A 85 -3.64 -0.98 -18.52
N LYS A 86 -2.67 -1.03 -17.61
CA LYS A 86 -1.65 -2.09 -17.57
C LYS A 86 -2.20 -3.41 -17.05
N TYR A 87 -1.48 -4.49 -17.36
CA TYR A 87 -1.73 -5.79 -16.75
C TYR A 87 -1.70 -5.69 -15.22
N THR A 88 -2.47 -6.55 -14.57
CA THR A 88 -2.76 -6.51 -13.13
C THR A 88 -1.48 -6.41 -12.28
N ASP A 89 -0.44 -7.17 -12.59
CA ASP A 89 0.79 -7.22 -11.79
C ASP A 89 1.54 -5.88 -11.84
N ALA A 90 1.70 -5.30 -13.03
CA ALA A 90 2.33 -3.99 -13.18
C ALA A 90 1.51 -2.88 -12.49
N ALA A 91 0.18 -2.92 -12.61
CA ALA A 91 -0.70 -1.98 -11.95
C ALA A 91 -0.65 -2.11 -10.42
N LYS A 92 -0.61 -3.35 -9.87
CA LYS A 92 -0.42 -3.61 -8.44
C LYS A 92 0.89 -3.02 -7.92
N GLN A 93 2.00 -3.17 -8.64
CA GLN A 93 3.30 -2.62 -8.24
C GLN A 93 3.26 -1.08 -8.15
N ILE A 94 2.57 -0.42 -9.07
CA ILE A 94 2.38 1.05 -9.00
C ILE A 94 1.51 1.43 -7.79
N CYS A 95 0.43 0.69 -7.52
CA CYS A 95 -0.41 0.90 -6.34
C CYS A 95 0.37 0.67 -5.03
N LEU A 96 1.23 -0.34 -4.98
CA LEU A 96 2.12 -0.58 -3.85
C LEU A 96 3.09 0.59 -3.64
N TYR A 97 3.68 1.09 -4.71
CA TYR A 97 4.57 2.26 -4.65
C TYR A 97 3.83 3.50 -4.14
N ALA A 98 2.59 3.74 -4.58
CA ALA A 98 1.76 4.83 -4.07
C ALA A 98 1.51 4.68 -2.55
N MET A 99 1.22 3.45 -2.09
CA MET A 99 1.03 3.16 -0.67
C MET A 99 2.31 3.35 0.15
N MET A 100 3.45 2.95 -0.39
CA MET A 100 4.77 3.20 0.22
C MET A 100 5.05 4.70 0.36
N LYS A 101 4.77 5.50 -0.65
CA LYS A 101 4.90 6.97 -0.59
C LYS A 101 3.96 7.60 0.44
N GLN A 102 2.79 7.03 0.64
CA GLN A 102 1.79 7.56 1.56
C GLN A 102 2.12 7.23 3.02
N TYR A 103 2.63 6.03 3.30
CA TYR A 103 2.85 5.51 4.64
C TYR A 103 4.31 5.13 4.86
N ARG A 104 5.00 5.88 5.69
CA ARG A 104 6.41 5.62 6.04
C ARG A 104 6.62 4.19 6.56
N LEU A 105 5.67 3.66 7.31
CA LEU A 105 5.70 2.28 7.80
C LEU A 105 5.81 1.26 6.67
N VAL A 106 4.98 1.42 5.63
CA VAL A 106 4.98 0.52 4.48
C VAL A 106 6.28 0.66 3.69
N TRP A 107 6.76 1.89 3.52
CA TRP A 107 8.05 2.15 2.89
C TRP A 107 9.19 1.42 3.60
N ASP A 108 9.32 1.64 4.89
CA ASP A 108 10.42 1.04 5.67
C ASP A 108 10.32 -0.48 5.72
N PHE A 109 9.11 -1.04 5.81
CA PHE A 109 8.92 -2.48 5.74
C PHE A 109 9.34 -3.05 4.39
N MET A 110 8.88 -2.48 3.28
CA MET A 110 9.22 -2.96 1.94
C MET A 110 10.71 -2.82 1.62
N ILE A 111 11.35 -1.73 2.05
CA ILE A 111 12.77 -1.50 1.76
C ILE A 111 13.66 -2.30 2.73
N ASN A 112 13.44 -2.20 4.04
CA ASN A 112 14.38 -2.71 5.04
C ASN A 112 14.14 -4.20 5.38
N VAL A 113 12.96 -4.75 5.10
CA VAL A 113 12.69 -6.18 5.33
C VAL A 113 12.67 -6.92 4.00
N ILE A 114 11.75 -6.59 3.13
CA ILE A 114 11.54 -7.33 1.87
C ILE A 114 12.70 -7.08 0.89
N GLY A 115 13.05 -5.82 0.66
CA GLY A 115 14.15 -5.44 -0.23
C GLY A 115 15.48 -6.03 0.22
N GLU A 116 15.74 -6.05 1.53
CA GLU A 116 16.97 -6.62 2.09
C GLU A 116 17.04 -8.14 1.86
N LYS A 117 15.94 -8.85 2.01
CA LYS A 117 15.87 -10.29 1.73
C LYS A 117 16.18 -10.59 0.25
N TYR A 118 15.63 -9.82 -0.67
CA TYR A 118 15.98 -9.96 -2.09
C TYR A 118 17.44 -9.62 -2.38
N ARG A 119 17.96 -8.56 -1.77
CA ARG A 119 19.38 -8.16 -1.89
C ARG A 119 20.34 -9.25 -1.44
N LEU A 120 20.01 -9.93 -0.34
CA LEU A 120 20.81 -11.01 0.24
C LEU A 120 20.52 -12.38 -0.39
N LYS A 121 19.51 -12.50 -1.25
CA LYS A 121 18.99 -13.77 -1.78
C LYS A 121 18.55 -14.73 -0.68
N ASP A 122 18.12 -14.20 0.47
CA ASP A 122 17.52 -14.94 1.56
C ASP A 122 15.99 -14.88 1.43
N TYR A 123 15.42 -15.91 0.85
CA TYR A 123 13.98 -15.96 0.60
C TYR A 123 13.18 -16.53 1.80
N ASN A 124 13.84 -16.97 2.88
CA ASN A 124 13.14 -17.36 4.09
C ASN A 124 12.42 -16.14 4.70
N PHE A 125 11.13 -16.27 4.92
CA PHE A 125 10.30 -15.19 5.45
C PHE A 125 9.08 -15.77 6.17
N GLY A 126 8.72 -15.16 7.29
CA GLY A 126 7.52 -15.54 8.03
C GLY A 126 7.00 -14.41 8.92
N GLN A 127 5.99 -14.74 9.70
CA GLN A 127 5.40 -13.77 10.64
C GLN A 127 6.41 -13.23 11.66
N MET A 128 7.46 -13.99 11.95
CA MET A 128 8.54 -13.56 12.86
C MET A 128 9.30 -12.36 12.31
N ASP A 129 9.56 -12.30 11.01
CA ASP A 129 10.23 -11.15 10.38
C ASP A 129 9.42 -9.87 10.55
N VAL A 130 8.09 -9.94 10.38
CA VAL A 130 7.19 -8.81 10.62
C VAL A 130 7.18 -8.41 12.09
N ASN A 131 7.18 -9.38 13.00
CA ASN A 131 7.22 -9.12 14.44
C ASN A 131 8.51 -8.39 14.84
N ILE A 132 9.65 -8.88 14.39
CA ILE A 132 10.96 -8.26 14.67
C ILE A 132 10.98 -6.83 14.16
N PHE A 133 10.55 -6.59 12.92
CA PHE A 133 10.46 -5.26 12.35
C PHE A 133 9.60 -4.32 13.22
N LEU A 134 8.41 -4.75 13.63
CA LEU A 134 7.51 -3.92 14.41
C LEU A 134 8.02 -3.66 15.83
N ILE A 135 8.66 -4.65 16.47
CA ILE A 135 9.26 -4.48 17.81
C ILE A 135 10.42 -3.48 17.74
N GLN A 136 11.31 -3.63 16.78
CA GLN A 136 12.42 -2.68 16.57
C GLN A 136 11.90 -1.26 16.31
N LEU A 137 10.81 -1.13 15.57
CA LEU A 137 10.21 0.16 15.31
C LEU A 137 9.63 0.80 16.58
N GLN A 138 9.01 0.00 17.47
CA GLN A 138 8.55 0.48 18.78
C GLN A 138 9.70 0.91 19.68
N GLU A 139 10.81 0.18 19.67
CA GLU A 139 12.00 0.54 20.46
C GLU A 139 12.67 1.84 19.99
N GLN A 140 12.56 2.13 18.70
CA GLN A 140 13.23 3.28 18.07
C GLN A 140 12.35 4.53 17.98
N ASN A 141 11.04 4.41 18.19
CA ASN A 141 10.10 5.50 17.95
C ASN A 141 8.96 5.56 18.97
N ASP A 142 8.96 6.58 19.81
CA ASP A 142 7.98 6.80 20.88
C ASP A 142 6.52 6.87 20.37
N TYR A 143 6.30 7.40 19.17
CA TYR A 143 4.98 7.45 18.57
C TYR A 143 4.45 6.05 18.26
N VAL A 144 5.30 5.19 17.73
CA VAL A 144 4.98 3.78 17.43
C VAL A 144 4.86 2.98 18.73
N ALA A 145 5.70 3.26 19.71
CA ALA A 145 5.61 2.65 21.05
C ALA A 145 4.25 2.90 21.73
N GLY A 146 3.60 4.02 21.41
CA GLY A 146 2.25 4.35 21.90
C GLY A 146 1.11 3.59 21.21
N TRP A 147 1.38 2.76 20.20
CA TRP A 147 0.32 1.97 19.58
C TRP A 147 -0.13 0.80 20.46
N SER A 148 -1.44 0.57 20.52
CA SER A 148 -2.00 -0.56 21.28
C SER A 148 -1.64 -1.91 20.62
N ASP A 149 -1.64 -2.98 21.42
CA ASP A 149 -1.44 -4.36 20.93
C ASP A 149 -2.43 -4.72 19.84
N ALA A 150 -3.68 -4.26 19.95
CA ALA A 150 -4.71 -4.47 18.93
C ALA A 150 -4.34 -3.77 17.62
N THR A 151 -3.79 -2.56 17.68
CA THR A 151 -3.29 -1.82 16.49
C THR A 151 -2.10 -2.54 15.88
N MET A 152 -1.13 -2.97 16.69
CA MET A 152 0.05 -3.71 16.24
C MET A 152 -0.33 -5.01 15.54
N LYS A 153 -1.27 -5.76 16.13
CA LYS A 153 -1.80 -7.00 15.53
C LYS A 153 -2.43 -6.76 14.16
N ARG A 154 -3.25 -5.70 14.03
CA ARG A 154 -3.89 -5.35 12.75
C ARG A 154 -2.87 -4.89 11.72
N ILE A 155 -1.89 -4.06 12.10
CA ILE A 155 -0.81 -3.64 11.21
C ILE A 155 -0.05 -4.84 10.66
N ARG A 156 0.31 -5.82 11.51
CA ARG A 156 0.93 -7.07 11.07
C ARG A 156 0.10 -7.79 10.01
N GLN A 157 -1.19 -7.94 10.26
CA GLN A 157 -2.11 -8.58 9.32
C GLN A 157 -2.16 -7.84 7.97
N VAL A 158 -2.17 -6.50 8.00
CA VAL A 158 -2.18 -5.69 6.78
C VAL A 158 -0.87 -5.82 6.01
N LEU A 159 0.29 -5.79 6.68
CA LEU A 159 1.58 -5.99 6.01
C LEU A 159 1.68 -7.35 5.32
N ILE A 160 1.27 -8.42 6.00
CA ILE A 160 1.20 -9.75 5.38
C ILE A 160 0.24 -9.76 4.19
N ARG A 161 -0.94 -9.15 4.32
CA ARG A 161 -1.92 -9.08 3.23
C ARG A 161 -1.36 -8.32 2.01
N ILE A 162 -0.64 -7.21 2.22
CA ILE A 162 0.03 -6.49 1.14
C ILE A 162 0.96 -7.41 0.36
N LEU A 163 1.74 -8.25 1.05
CA LEU A 163 2.65 -9.19 0.41
C LEU A 163 1.90 -10.25 -0.40
N ILE A 164 0.79 -10.78 0.12
CA ILE A 164 -0.04 -11.76 -0.58
C ILE A 164 -0.69 -11.14 -1.82
N GLU A 165 -1.31 -9.97 -1.68
CA GLU A 165 -1.98 -9.29 -2.79
C GLU A 165 -1.02 -8.89 -3.93
N ASN A 166 0.25 -8.68 -3.62
CA ASN A 166 1.31 -8.39 -4.58
C ASN A 166 2.17 -9.62 -4.94
N GLU A 167 1.74 -10.82 -4.57
CA GLU A 167 2.36 -12.10 -4.94
C GLU A 167 3.79 -12.30 -4.41
N TYR A 168 4.18 -11.54 -3.38
CA TYR A 168 5.42 -11.82 -2.64
C TYR A 168 5.28 -13.05 -1.74
N LEU A 169 4.06 -13.36 -1.28
CA LEU A 169 3.71 -14.55 -0.52
C LEU A 169 2.52 -15.25 -1.17
N ASP A 170 2.47 -16.57 -1.12
CA ASP A 170 1.34 -17.35 -1.62
C ASP A 170 0.15 -17.26 -0.67
N ASP A 171 0.40 -17.33 0.63
CA ASP A 171 -0.61 -17.23 1.68
C ASP A 171 -0.02 -16.76 3.02
N ASN A 172 -0.86 -16.69 4.06
CA ASN A 172 -0.46 -16.25 5.40
C ASN A 172 0.35 -17.28 6.20
N LYS A 173 0.56 -18.50 5.68
CA LYS A 173 1.37 -19.58 6.28
C LYS A 173 2.66 -19.81 5.52
N ALA A 174 2.86 -19.07 4.42
CA ALA A 174 4.09 -19.17 3.65
C ALA A 174 5.31 -18.92 4.53
N ASP A 175 6.35 -19.69 4.34
CA ASP A 175 7.63 -19.62 5.05
C ASP A 175 8.77 -19.06 4.17
N HIS A 176 8.43 -18.60 2.98
CA HIS A 176 9.35 -17.95 2.04
C HIS A 176 8.63 -16.92 1.18
N ILE A 177 9.37 -15.91 0.73
CA ILE A 177 8.94 -14.97 -0.29
C ILE A 177 9.26 -15.53 -1.68
N ASN A 178 8.34 -15.27 -2.62
CA ASN A 178 8.52 -15.69 -4.00
C ASN A 178 9.70 -14.96 -4.63
N PRO A 179 10.57 -15.68 -5.40
CA PRO A 179 11.61 -15.00 -6.19
C PRO A 179 10.95 -14.00 -7.14
N VAL A 180 11.60 -12.84 -7.34
CA VAL A 180 11.15 -11.92 -8.37
C VAL A 180 11.29 -12.61 -9.71
N ASN A 181 10.19 -12.88 -10.39
CA ASN A 181 10.23 -13.30 -11.77
C ASN A 181 10.83 -12.13 -12.57
N HIS A 182 12.08 -12.27 -12.96
CA HIS A 182 12.61 -11.43 -14.02
C HIS A 182 11.71 -11.71 -15.22
N PHE A 183 10.95 -10.71 -15.66
CA PHE A 183 10.33 -10.76 -16.96
C PHE A 183 11.46 -11.09 -17.94
N ASP A 184 11.44 -12.30 -18.47
CA ASP A 184 12.34 -12.69 -19.53
C ASP A 184 12.10 -11.70 -20.68
N SER A 185 13.08 -10.84 -20.89
CA SER A 185 13.13 -9.89 -21.99
C SER A 185 13.39 -10.60 -23.35
N ASN A 186 12.84 -11.81 -23.49
CA ASN A 186 12.99 -12.68 -24.66
C ASN A 186 11.64 -12.97 -25.34
N GLU A 187 10.85 -11.93 -25.60
CA GLU A 187 9.86 -12.00 -26.69
C GLU A 187 10.16 -10.88 -27.69
N SER A 188 11.28 -11.04 -28.38
CA SER A 188 11.58 -10.36 -29.63
C SER A 188 12.13 -11.40 -30.61
N GLN A 189 11.22 -12.12 -31.28
CA GLN A 189 11.41 -12.67 -32.59
C GLN A 189 10.09 -12.65 -33.36
#